data_df7003718a331b60fc66bdab11b8cb92
#
_entry.id   df7003718a331b60fc66bdab11b8cb92
#
_cell.length_a   1.000
_cell.length_b   1.000
_cell.length_c   1.000
_cell.angle_alpha   90.00
_cell.angle_beta   90.00
_cell.angle_gamma   90.00
#
_symmetry.space_group_name_H-M   'P 1'
#
loop_
_entity.id
_entity.type
_entity.pdbx_description
1 polymer ?
#
loop_
_entity_poly.entity_id
_entity_poly.type
_entity_poly.pdbx_seq_one_letter_code
_entity_poly.pdbx_strand_id
1 'polypeptide(L)'
;PPPSEFDSSNLVAMLIDSWYDTYLGVIILVRIKSGYLKKGMKLKMMGTKATYHVESCGFFTPKIKYVNELNSGEIGFITAGIKHVSDCKVGDTITDEVNPVSQPLPGFKPSIPVVFCGLYPVDADDYDVLKDSLAKLSLNDASFTYEPESSAALGMGFRCGFLGLLHLEIIQERLSREFSLNFITTSPSVVYRIVKTNSEKLEIHNPSEMPDVVKIQSISEPIIEATILLPDDYLGPVMKLCTDRRGIQKNLTYVGKRAMVCLLYTSDAADEGLGVDLGGRRI
;
A
#
# COMPACT_ATOMS: atom_id res chain seq x y z
N PRO A 1 27.83 4.41 -3.64
CA PRO A 1 28.44 4.49 -4.95
C PRO A 1 27.73 5.54 -5.79
N PRO A 2 28.43 6.30 -6.64
CA PRO A 2 27.78 7.23 -7.56
C PRO A 2 26.82 6.46 -8.49
N PRO A 3 25.79 7.12 -9.04
CA PRO A 3 24.92 6.50 -10.03
C PRO A 3 25.77 6.03 -11.21
N SER A 4 25.51 4.83 -11.71
CA SER A 4 26.12 4.39 -12.95
C SER A 4 25.68 5.34 -14.07
N GLU A 5 26.61 5.83 -14.88
CA GLU A 5 26.29 6.60 -16.07
C GLU A 5 25.51 5.69 -17.01
N PHE A 6 24.27 6.03 -17.27
CA PHE A 6 23.44 5.34 -18.26
C PHE A 6 23.60 6.11 -19.58
N ASP A 7 24.33 5.49 -20.49
CA ASP A 7 24.59 5.98 -21.84
C ASP A 7 23.41 5.68 -22.78
N SER A 8 22.22 6.14 -22.44
CA SER A 8 21.10 6.07 -23.35
C SER A 8 20.53 7.46 -23.63
N SER A 9 20.39 7.80 -24.90
CA SER A 9 19.72 9.02 -25.36
C SER A 9 18.23 9.04 -25.03
N ASN A 10 17.66 7.89 -24.68
CA ASN A 10 16.22 7.74 -24.42
C ASN A 10 15.86 8.03 -22.97
N LEU A 11 14.74 8.70 -22.77
CA LEU A 11 14.21 8.96 -21.45
C LEU A 11 13.80 7.66 -20.76
N VAL A 12 14.39 7.42 -19.59
CA VAL A 12 13.97 6.40 -18.63
C VAL A 12 13.89 7.05 -17.26
N ALA A 13 12.68 7.17 -16.74
CA ALA A 13 12.44 7.69 -15.41
C ALA A 13 11.59 6.72 -14.59
N MET A 14 11.79 6.70 -13.28
CA MET A 14 10.99 5.93 -12.35
C MET A 14 10.04 6.86 -11.61
N LEU A 15 8.78 6.50 -11.54
CA LEU A 15 7.79 7.13 -10.68
C LEU A 15 8.05 6.67 -9.24
N ILE A 16 8.53 7.59 -8.38
CA ILE A 16 8.89 7.28 -7.00
C ILE A 16 7.70 7.46 -6.08
N ASP A 17 6.94 8.54 -6.30
CA ASP A 17 5.81 8.92 -5.47
C ASP A 17 4.83 9.77 -6.27
N SER A 18 3.59 9.86 -5.81
CA SER A 18 2.58 10.75 -6.39
C SER A 18 1.62 11.23 -5.31
N TRP A 19 1.13 12.45 -5.44
CA TRP A 19 0.12 13.01 -4.55
C TRP A 19 -0.80 13.98 -5.28
N TYR A 20 -1.94 14.21 -4.68
CA TYR A 20 -2.91 15.16 -5.20
C TYR A 20 -2.73 16.52 -4.52
N ASP A 21 -2.57 17.55 -5.33
CA ASP A 21 -2.58 18.95 -4.92
C ASP A 21 -3.84 19.64 -5.44
N THR A 22 -4.50 20.44 -4.61
CA THR A 22 -5.77 21.08 -4.96
C THR A 22 -5.65 22.10 -6.11
N TYR A 23 -4.46 22.66 -6.34
CA TYR A 23 -4.19 23.67 -7.37
C TYR A 23 -3.49 23.09 -8.59
N LEU A 24 -2.59 22.14 -8.40
CA LEU A 24 -1.75 21.58 -9.47
C LEU A 24 -2.25 20.22 -9.98
N GLY A 25 -3.27 19.65 -9.33
CA GLY A 25 -3.74 18.30 -9.65
C GLY A 25 -2.77 17.24 -9.16
N VAL A 26 -2.60 16.19 -9.95
CA VAL A 26 -1.65 15.12 -9.61
C VAL A 26 -0.22 15.56 -9.87
N ILE A 27 0.59 15.58 -8.82
CA ILE A 27 2.03 15.81 -8.88
C ILE A 27 2.71 14.45 -8.78
N ILE A 28 3.68 14.21 -9.66
CA ILE A 28 4.46 12.98 -9.69
C ILE A 28 5.91 13.30 -9.35
N LEU A 29 6.47 12.60 -8.37
CA LEU A 29 7.90 12.61 -8.08
C LEU A 29 8.60 11.57 -8.94
N VAL A 30 9.60 11.99 -9.70
CA VAL A 30 10.32 11.14 -10.64
C VAL A 30 11.81 11.17 -10.38
N ARG A 31 12.47 10.03 -10.62
CA ARG A 31 13.92 9.92 -10.72
C ARG A 31 14.29 9.64 -12.16
N ILE A 32 15.05 10.54 -12.75
CA ILE A 32 15.56 10.34 -14.11
C ILE A 32 16.76 9.38 -14.05
N LYS A 33 16.62 8.23 -14.69
CA LYS A 33 17.69 7.22 -14.77
C LYS A 33 18.61 7.47 -15.96
N SER A 34 18.01 7.82 -17.12
CA SER A 34 18.74 8.15 -18.34
C SER A 34 17.94 9.13 -19.19
N GLY A 35 18.62 9.81 -20.09
CA GLY A 35 18.04 10.86 -20.92
C GLY A 35 17.68 12.11 -20.11
N TYR A 36 16.72 12.86 -20.58
CA TYR A 36 16.21 14.08 -19.97
C TYR A 36 14.69 14.16 -20.10
N LEU A 37 14.06 14.91 -19.20
CA LEU A 37 12.64 15.21 -19.21
C LEU A 37 12.45 16.71 -19.20
N LYS A 38 11.68 17.24 -20.14
CA LYS A 38 11.42 18.70 -20.24
C LYS A 38 9.96 19.01 -20.39
N LYS A 39 9.62 20.25 -20.09
CA LYS A 39 8.28 20.80 -20.33
C LYS A 39 7.86 20.61 -21.79
N GLY A 40 6.61 20.20 -22.01
CA GLY A 40 6.03 19.96 -23.33
C GLY A 40 6.32 18.60 -23.94
N MET A 41 7.20 17.76 -23.33
CA MET A 41 7.39 16.39 -23.79
C MET A 41 6.13 15.55 -23.57
N LYS A 42 5.93 14.59 -24.47
CA LYS A 42 4.86 13.61 -24.34
C LYS A 42 5.41 12.34 -23.72
N LEU A 43 4.90 12.05 -22.55
CA LEU A 43 5.35 10.91 -21.74
C LEU A 43 4.40 9.73 -21.89
N LYS A 44 4.95 8.52 -21.78
CA LYS A 44 4.24 7.27 -21.71
C LYS A 44 4.55 6.55 -20.42
N MET A 45 3.51 6.20 -19.66
CA MET A 45 3.58 5.28 -18.53
C MET A 45 3.66 3.85 -19.08
N MET A 46 4.65 3.08 -18.72
CA MET A 46 4.84 1.75 -19.31
C MET A 46 3.86 0.71 -18.75
N GLY A 47 3.53 0.81 -17.47
CA GLY A 47 2.61 -0.11 -16.80
C GLY A 47 1.16 0.08 -17.23
N THR A 48 0.67 1.32 -17.20
CA THR A 48 -0.72 1.65 -17.53
C THR A 48 -0.93 1.96 -19.01
N LYS A 49 0.15 2.20 -19.76
CA LYS A 49 0.17 2.65 -21.17
C LYS A 49 -0.46 4.02 -21.41
N ALA A 50 -0.81 4.73 -20.34
CA ALA A 50 -1.34 6.09 -20.42
C ALA A 50 -0.27 7.08 -20.94
N THR A 51 -0.71 8.10 -21.67
CA THR A 51 0.16 9.14 -22.22
C THR A 51 -0.26 10.51 -21.77
N TYR A 52 0.71 11.35 -21.39
CA TYR A 52 0.50 12.67 -20.86
C TYR A 52 1.53 13.66 -21.37
N HIS A 53 1.17 14.94 -21.39
CA HIS A 53 2.09 16.04 -21.70
C HIS A 53 2.62 16.67 -20.41
N VAL A 54 3.93 16.85 -20.32
CA VAL A 54 4.56 17.57 -19.20
C VAL A 54 4.16 19.04 -19.26
N GLU A 55 3.39 19.49 -18.27
CA GLU A 55 3.00 20.91 -18.14
C GLU A 55 4.09 21.71 -17.43
N SER A 56 4.66 21.15 -16.37
CA SER A 56 5.78 21.74 -15.64
C SER A 56 6.65 20.67 -15.00
N CYS A 57 7.91 21.02 -14.72
CA CYS A 57 8.83 20.21 -13.94
C CYS A 57 9.67 21.09 -13.02
N GLY A 58 10.24 20.49 -11.97
CA GLY A 58 11.03 21.24 -11.00
C GLY A 58 11.53 20.39 -9.83
N PHE A 59 12.03 21.07 -8.82
CA PHE A 59 12.59 20.51 -7.60
C PHE A 59 11.91 21.08 -6.36
N PHE A 60 11.96 20.34 -5.25
CA PHE A 60 11.63 20.83 -3.92
C PHE A 60 12.91 21.21 -3.16
N THR A 61 13.07 22.53 -2.81
CA THR A 61 14.30 23.07 -2.18
C THR A 61 14.05 24.08 -1.04
N PRO A 62 13.39 23.84 0.05
CA PRO A 62 12.14 23.14 0.33
C PRO A 62 10.94 23.73 -0.42
N LYS A 63 11.06 24.96 -0.96
CA LYS A 63 10.03 25.56 -1.81
C LYS A 63 10.14 25.01 -3.23
N ILE A 64 9.03 24.97 -3.93
CA ILE A 64 8.97 24.58 -5.34
C ILE A 64 9.84 25.52 -6.17
N LYS A 65 10.77 24.93 -6.93
CA LYS A 65 11.58 25.62 -7.92
C LYS A 65 11.33 24.97 -9.28
N TYR A 66 10.68 25.70 -10.17
CA TYR A 66 10.45 25.26 -11.54
C TYR A 66 11.75 25.32 -12.35
N VAL A 67 11.92 24.34 -13.22
CA VAL A 67 13.04 24.27 -14.19
C VAL A 67 12.52 23.90 -15.57
N ASN A 68 13.33 24.11 -16.60
CA ASN A 68 12.96 23.78 -17.97
C ASN A 68 13.09 22.28 -18.26
N GLU A 69 14.04 21.61 -17.60
CA GLU A 69 14.33 20.20 -17.80
C GLU A 69 14.90 19.54 -16.53
N LEU A 70 14.74 18.23 -16.45
CA LEU A 70 15.35 17.35 -15.45
C LEU A 70 16.27 16.38 -16.19
N ASN A 71 17.51 16.24 -15.72
CA ASN A 71 18.56 15.45 -16.36
C ASN A 71 18.79 14.11 -15.67
N SER A 72 19.53 13.23 -16.32
CA SER A 72 19.92 11.93 -15.77
C SER A 72 20.58 12.07 -14.39
N GLY A 73 20.13 11.25 -13.43
CA GLY A 73 20.54 11.25 -12.03
C GLY A 73 19.74 12.17 -11.13
N GLU A 74 18.94 13.10 -11.68
CA GLU A 74 18.15 14.05 -10.91
C GLU A 74 16.84 13.43 -10.43
N ILE A 75 16.37 13.94 -9.27
CA ILE A 75 15.05 13.68 -8.71
C ILE A 75 14.29 14.99 -8.72
N GLY A 76 13.12 14.99 -9.34
CA GLY A 76 12.28 16.19 -9.43
C GLY A 76 10.81 15.82 -9.51
N PHE A 77 9.97 16.82 -9.52
CA PHE A 77 8.54 16.64 -9.73
C PHE A 77 8.12 17.02 -11.14
N ILE A 78 7.04 16.44 -11.59
CA ILE A 78 6.33 16.83 -12.82
C ILE A 78 4.84 16.98 -12.58
N THR A 79 4.22 17.88 -13.32
CA THR A 79 2.76 17.97 -13.50
C THR A 79 2.44 17.68 -14.96
N ALA A 80 1.38 16.95 -15.21
CA ALA A 80 1.06 16.48 -16.56
C ALA A 80 -0.45 16.40 -16.85
N GLY A 81 -1.27 17.17 -16.12
CA GLY A 81 -2.72 17.21 -16.32
C GLY A 81 -3.40 15.84 -16.19
N ILE A 82 -2.92 15.01 -15.26
CA ILE A 82 -3.40 13.65 -15.09
C ILE A 82 -4.82 13.67 -14.54
N LYS A 83 -5.73 13.02 -15.25
CA LYS A 83 -7.15 12.99 -14.91
C LYS A 83 -7.55 11.75 -14.10
N HIS A 84 -6.86 10.63 -14.32
CA HIS A 84 -7.16 9.36 -13.68
C HIS A 84 -6.03 8.97 -12.74
N VAL A 85 -6.35 8.90 -11.48
CA VAL A 85 -5.46 8.49 -10.38
C VAL A 85 -4.83 7.12 -10.65
N SER A 86 -5.62 6.21 -11.23
CA SER A 86 -5.19 4.85 -11.57
C SER A 86 -4.03 4.78 -12.56
N ASP A 87 -3.75 5.87 -13.27
CA ASP A 87 -2.68 5.93 -14.27
C ASP A 87 -1.30 6.19 -13.65
N CYS A 88 -1.26 6.57 -12.36
CA CYS A 88 -0.03 6.88 -11.62
C CYS A 88 0.26 5.79 -10.59
N LYS A 89 0.90 4.72 -11.02
CA LYS A 89 1.33 3.67 -10.09
C LYS A 89 2.77 3.93 -9.66
N VAL A 90 2.98 4.00 -8.34
CA VAL A 90 4.32 4.09 -7.76
C VAL A 90 5.15 2.88 -8.20
N GLY A 91 6.38 3.15 -8.66
CA GLY A 91 7.28 2.14 -9.25
C GLY A 91 7.10 1.93 -10.75
N ASP A 92 6.17 2.64 -11.41
CA ASP A 92 6.04 2.57 -12.88
C ASP A 92 7.24 3.26 -13.57
N THR A 93 7.47 2.87 -14.80
CA THR A 93 8.50 3.45 -15.66
C THR A 93 7.87 4.46 -16.59
N ILE A 94 8.46 5.64 -16.63
CA ILE A 94 8.09 6.73 -17.53
C ILE A 94 9.12 6.83 -18.64
N THR A 95 8.64 6.89 -19.87
CA THR A 95 9.47 7.03 -21.08
C THR A 95 8.89 8.07 -22.02
N ASP A 96 9.70 8.48 -23.02
CA ASP A 96 9.21 9.31 -24.12
C ASP A 96 8.23 8.50 -24.99
N GLU A 97 7.11 9.09 -25.39
CA GLU A 97 6.17 8.41 -26.29
C GLU A 97 6.74 8.22 -27.70
N VAL A 98 7.57 9.18 -28.17
CA VAL A 98 8.14 9.15 -29.53
C VAL A 98 9.21 8.07 -29.67
N ASN A 99 10.06 7.93 -28.63
CA ASN A 99 11.16 6.95 -28.59
C ASN A 99 11.07 6.13 -27.30
N PRO A 100 10.06 5.27 -27.15
CA PRO A 100 9.88 4.52 -25.92
C PRO A 100 10.97 3.47 -25.74
N VAL A 101 11.38 3.22 -24.50
CA VAL A 101 12.24 2.10 -24.17
C VAL A 101 11.45 0.79 -24.23
N SER A 102 12.15 -0.31 -24.54
CA SER A 102 11.52 -1.63 -24.72
C SER A 102 11.25 -2.35 -23.40
N GLN A 103 12.05 -2.08 -22.37
CA GLN A 103 11.93 -2.76 -21.07
C GLN A 103 11.71 -1.76 -19.94
N PRO A 104 10.72 -2.00 -19.05
CA PRO A 104 10.53 -1.20 -17.87
C PRO A 104 11.66 -1.42 -16.86
N LEU A 105 11.88 -0.44 -15.99
CA LEU A 105 12.71 -0.62 -14.81
C LEU A 105 12.08 -1.67 -13.88
N PRO A 106 12.90 -2.39 -13.10
CA PRO A 106 12.36 -3.20 -12.01
C PRO A 106 11.68 -2.24 -11.02
N GLY A 107 10.35 -2.29 -10.95
CA GLY A 107 9.55 -1.45 -10.06
C GLY A 107 9.74 -1.83 -8.59
N PHE A 108 9.00 -1.16 -7.72
CA PHE A 108 8.93 -1.55 -6.31
C PHE A 108 8.12 -2.84 -6.17
N LYS A 109 8.48 -3.67 -5.18
CA LYS A 109 7.65 -4.82 -4.82
C LYS A 109 6.29 -4.30 -4.32
N PRO A 110 5.17 -4.83 -4.83
CA PRO A 110 3.86 -4.42 -4.33
C PRO A 110 3.75 -4.78 -2.85
N SER A 111 3.23 -3.85 -2.06
CA SER A 111 2.84 -4.13 -0.68
C SER A 111 1.57 -4.99 -0.70
N ILE A 112 1.54 -6.00 0.16
CA ILE A 112 0.39 -6.90 0.29
C ILE A 112 -0.34 -6.53 1.58
N PRO A 113 -1.59 -6.08 1.52
CA PRO A 113 -2.40 -5.85 2.71
C PRO A 113 -2.59 -7.15 3.51
N VAL A 114 -2.57 -7.03 4.84
CA VAL A 114 -2.77 -8.17 5.75
C VAL A 114 -3.97 -7.97 6.68
N VAL A 115 -4.43 -6.74 6.84
CA VAL A 115 -5.60 -6.38 7.64
C VAL A 115 -6.66 -5.79 6.73
N PHE A 116 -7.90 -6.24 6.87
CA PHE A 116 -9.02 -5.75 6.09
C PHE A 116 -10.14 -5.28 7.00
N CYS A 117 -10.79 -4.17 6.67
CA CYS A 117 -12.04 -3.76 7.30
C CYS A 117 -12.96 -3.08 6.28
N GLY A 118 -14.26 -3.08 6.58
CA GLY A 118 -15.24 -2.30 5.83
C GLY A 118 -15.30 -0.87 6.34
N LEU A 119 -15.34 0.10 5.43
CA LEU A 119 -15.60 1.51 5.69
C LEU A 119 -16.95 1.87 5.08
N TYR A 120 -17.90 2.31 5.90
CA TYR A 120 -19.27 2.63 5.47
C TYR A 120 -19.59 4.06 5.87
N PRO A 121 -20.07 4.93 4.97
CA PRO A 121 -20.45 6.27 5.33
C PRO A 121 -21.67 6.21 6.30
N VAL A 122 -21.71 7.14 7.26
CA VAL A 122 -22.86 7.25 8.18
C VAL A 122 -24.10 7.70 7.42
N ASP A 123 -23.91 8.63 6.48
CA ASP A 123 -24.95 9.09 5.56
C ASP A 123 -24.76 8.47 4.18
N ALA A 124 -25.80 7.88 3.60
CA ALA A 124 -25.71 7.23 2.30
C ALA A 124 -25.32 8.19 1.16
N ASP A 125 -25.65 9.46 1.30
CA ASP A 125 -25.31 10.50 0.33
C ASP A 125 -23.79 10.78 0.27
N ASP A 126 -23.04 10.43 1.31
CA ASP A 126 -21.58 10.58 1.39
C ASP A 126 -20.81 9.46 0.68
N TYR A 127 -21.48 8.48 0.07
CA TYR A 127 -20.81 7.36 -0.59
C TYR A 127 -19.84 7.80 -1.69
N ASP A 128 -20.25 8.71 -2.56
CA ASP A 128 -19.40 9.22 -3.64
C ASP A 128 -18.25 10.08 -3.11
N VAL A 129 -18.48 10.84 -2.03
CA VAL A 129 -17.44 11.62 -1.36
C VAL A 129 -16.40 10.69 -0.72
N LEU A 130 -16.83 9.61 -0.06
CA LEU A 130 -15.94 8.59 0.50
C LEU A 130 -15.12 7.93 -0.61
N LYS A 131 -15.74 7.55 -1.73
CA LYS A 131 -15.06 6.97 -2.89
C LYS A 131 -13.94 7.85 -3.42
N ASP A 132 -14.25 9.15 -3.64
CA ASP A 132 -13.28 10.11 -4.15
C ASP A 132 -12.12 10.35 -3.15
N SER A 133 -12.45 10.34 -1.86
CA SER A 133 -11.46 10.50 -0.79
C SER A 133 -10.51 9.30 -0.71
N LEU A 134 -11.05 8.08 -0.80
CA LEU A 134 -10.25 6.85 -0.87
C LEU A 134 -9.36 6.84 -2.12
N ALA A 135 -9.88 7.27 -3.27
CA ALA A 135 -9.09 7.39 -4.49
C ALA A 135 -7.91 8.37 -4.34
N LYS A 136 -8.13 9.52 -3.69
CA LYS A 136 -7.07 10.51 -3.40
C LYS A 136 -6.04 9.98 -2.40
N LEU A 137 -6.49 9.25 -1.37
CA LEU A 137 -5.59 8.64 -0.39
C LEU A 137 -4.71 7.56 -1.02
N SER A 138 -5.26 6.74 -1.91
CA SER A 138 -4.50 5.67 -2.57
C SER A 138 -3.41 6.19 -3.50
N LEU A 139 -3.46 7.46 -3.93
CA LEU A 139 -2.35 8.12 -4.61
C LEU A 139 -1.13 8.30 -3.70
N ASN A 140 -1.41 8.72 -2.45
CA ASN A 140 -0.36 9.01 -1.49
C ASN A 140 0.13 7.75 -0.79
N ASP A 141 -0.62 6.66 -0.87
CA ASP A 141 -0.31 5.40 -0.22
C ASP A 141 -0.56 4.21 -1.16
N ALA A 142 0.50 3.77 -1.81
CA ALA A 142 0.45 2.64 -2.75
C ALA A 142 0.20 1.27 -2.05
N SER A 143 0.25 1.22 -0.73
CA SER A 143 -0.01 0.00 0.05
C SER A 143 -1.47 -0.12 0.50
N PHE A 144 -2.24 0.96 0.37
CA PHE A 144 -3.66 0.98 0.65
C PHE A 144 -4.46 0.48 -0.55
N THR A 145 -5.34 -0.48 -0.31
CA THR A 145 -6.26 -1.00 -1.33
C THR A 145 -7.70 -0.84 -0.89
N TYR A 146 -8.62 -0.63 -1.82
CA TYR A 146 -10.04 -0.55 -1.54
C TYR A 146 -10.87 -1.09 -2.70
N GLU A 147 -11.97 -1.71 -2.39
CA GLU A 147 -12.96 -2.23 -3.35
C GLU A 147 -14.37 -1.98 -2.84
N PRO A 148 -15.35 -1.76 -3.73
CA PRO A 148 -16.73 -1.60 -3.32
C PRO A 148 -17.25 -2.84 -2.59
N GLU A 149 -17.96 -2.62 -1.48
CA GLU A 149 -18.61 -3.66 -0.67
C GLU A 149 -20.02 -3.22 -0.29
N SER A 150 -20.91 -4.16 -0.14
CA SER A 150 -22.25 -3.89 0.38
C SER A 150 -22.55 -4.74 1.60
N SER A 151 -23.12 -4.11 2.62
CA SER A 151 -23.58 -4.77 3.83
C SER A 151 -25.10 -4.66 3.94
N ALA A 152 -25.76 -5.74 4.31
CA ALA A 152 -27.21 -5.73 4.53
C ALA A 152 -27.63 -4.77 5.68
N ALA A 153 -26.73 -4.54 6.64
CA ALA A 153 -26.98 -3.67 7.80
C ALA A 153 -26.52 -2.23 7.59
N LEU A 154 -25.40 -2.02 6.88
CA LEU A 154 -24.71 -0.72 6.77
C LEU A 154 -24.85 -0.08 5.37
N GLY A 155 -25.43 -0.79 4.41
CA GLY A 155 -25.60 -0.30 3.04
C GLY A 155 -24.32 -0.43 2.21
N MET A 156 -24.11 0.55 1.32
CA MET A 156 -22.95 0.58 0.42
C MET A 156 -21.73 1.19 1.12
N GLY A 157 -20.58 0.57 0.92
CA GLY A 157 -19.31 1.01 1.49
C GLY A 157 -18.14 0.47 0.69
N PHE A 158 -16.98 0.42 1.34
CA PHE A 158 -15.75 -0.07 0.73
C PHE A 158 -15.05 -1.04 1.68
N ARG A 159 -14.62 -2.17 1.16
CA ARG A 159 -13.66 -3.03 1.81
C ARG A 159 -12.26 -2.49 1.55
N CYS A 160 -11.54 -2.20 2.62
CA CYS A 160 -10.23 -1.60 2.56
C CYS A 160 -9.18 -2.55 3.13
N GLY A 161 -8.01 -2.59 2.46
CA GLY A 161 -6.87 -3.40 2.85
C GLY A 161 -5.71 -2.53 3.35
N PHE A 162 -5.11 -2.93 4.48
CA PHE A 162 -4.07 -2.20 5.20
C PHE A 162 -2.87 -3.09 5.52
N LEU A 163 -1.70 -2.50 5.73
CA LEU A 163 -0.48 -3.21 6.14
C LEU A 163 -0.52 -3.70 7.60
N GLY A 164 -1.42 -3.13 8.40
CA GLY A 164 -1.59 -3.46 9.82
C GLY A 164 -2.53 -2.50 10.50
N LEU A 165 -2.78 -2.68 11.81
CA LEU A 165 -3.72 -1.85 12.59
C LEU A 165 -3.29 -0.38 12.65
N LEU A 166 -2.01 -0.09 12.85
CA LEU A 166 -1.52 1.29 12.86
C LEU A 166 -1.76 1.99 11.52
N HIS A 167 -1.59 1.27 10.41
CA HIS A 167 -1.89 1.82 9.08
C HIS A 167 -3.39 2.11 8.94
N LEU A 168 -4.25 1.22 9.41
CA LEU A 168 -5.70 1.43 9.48
C LEU A 168 -6.06 2.71 10.26
N GLU A 169 -5.51 2.89 11.47
CA GLU A 169 -5.73 4.07 12.30
C GLU A 169 -5.31 5.37 11.60
N ILE A 170 -4.14 5.36 10.95
CA ILE A 170 -3.64 6.52 10.20
C ILE A 170 -4.60 6.89 9.06
N ILE A 171 -5.06 5.91 8.27
CA ILE A 171 -6.00 6.17 7.17
C ILE A 171 -7.35 6.67 7.69
N GLN A 172 -7.87 6.10 8.77
CA GLN A 172 -9.09 6.57 9.42
C GLN A 172 -8.98 8.03 9.88
N GLU A 173 -7.88 8.36 10.56
CA GLU A 173 -7.62 9.71 11.01
C GLU A 173 -7.51 10.71 9.84
N ARG A 174 -6.85 10.33 8.76
CA ARG A 174 -6.74 11.14 7.56
C ARG A 174 -8.10 11.36 6.89
N LEU A 175 -8.92 10.33 6.74
CA LEU A 175 -10.27 10.44 6.19
C LEU A 175 -11.11 11.43 7.01
N SER A 176 -11.07 11.34 8.33
CA SER A 176 -11.82 12.23 9.21
C SER A 176 -11.31 13.67 9.18
N ARG A 177 -9.98 13.88 9.18
CA ARG A 177 -9.39 15.24 9.28
C ARG A 177 -9.28 15.95 7.94
N GLU A 178 -8.81 15.25 6.90
CA GLU A 178 -8.54 15.86 5.60
C GLU A 178 -9.82 16.02 4.76
N PHE A 179 -10.77 15.10 4.92
CA PHE A 179 -11.99 15.07 4.11
C PHE A 179 -13.28 15.32 4.91
N SER A 180 -13.16 15.50 6.24
CA SER A 180 -14.30 15.77 7.14
C SER A 180 -15.42 14.72 7.03
N LEU A 181 -15.06 13.46 6.77
CA LEU A 181 -15.99 12.36 6.60
C LEU A 181 -16.32 11.69 7.93
N ASN A 182 -17.60 11.37 8.10
CA ASN A 182 -18.09 10.51 9.16
C ASN A 182 -18.40 9.14 8.58
N PHE A 183 -17.76 8.11 9.11
CA PHE A 183 -17.93 6.74 8.65
C PHE A 183 -17.88 5.73 9.80
N ILE A 184 -18.47 4.57 9.55
CA ILE A 184 -18.43 3.41 10.44
C ILE A 184 -17.37 2.46 9.91
N THR A 185 -16.57 1.91 10.81
CA THR A 185 -15.60 0.85 10.48
C THR A 185 -16.05 -0.46 11.08
N THR A 186 -15.96 -1.53 10.30
CA THR A 186 -16.15 -2.88 10.84
C THR A 186 -14.90 -3.32 11.61
N SER A 187 -15.05 -4.34 12.45
CA SER A 187 -13.88 -4.94 13.12
C SER A 187 -12.83 -5.39 12.09
N PRO A 188 -11.54 -5.14 12.32
CA PRO A 188 -10.49 -5.60 11.44
C PRO A 188 -10.52 -7.13 11.30
N SER A 189 -10.24 -7.63 10.10
CA SER A 189 -10.19 -9.05 9.81
C SER A 189 -9.02 -9.38 8.89
N VAL A 190 -8.61 -10.63 8.90
CA VAL A 190 -7.65 -11.20 7.96
C VAL A 190 -8.36 -12.14 7.00
N VAL A 191 -7.73 -12.46 5.88
CA VAL A 191 -8.26 -13.45 4.94
C VAL A 191 -7.89 -14.84 5.44
N TYR A 192 -8.90 -15.66 5.74
CA TYR A 192 -8.69 -17.06 6.13
C TYR A 192 -8.82 -17.98 4.91
N ARG A 193 -7.93 -18.96 4.82
CA ARG A 193 -8.06 -20.07 3.87
C ARG A 193 -8.61 -21.28 4.59
N ILE A 194 -9.78 -21.72 4.16
CA ILE A 194 -10.47 -22.88 4.74
C ILE A 194 -10.40 -24.04 3.74
N VAL A 195 -10.04 -25.20 4.25
CA VAL A 195 -10.21 -26.46 3.54
C VAL A 195 -11.40 -27.17 4.16
N LYS A 196 -12.45 -27.41 3.36
CA LYS A 196 -13.60 -28.18 3.79
C LYS A 196 -13.31 -29.68 3.80
N THR A 197 -14.15 -30.44 4.50
CA THR A 197 -14.08 -31.93 4.55
C THR A 197 -14.23 -32.61 3.18
N ASN A 198 -14.83 -31.92 2.20
CA ASN A 198 -14.89 -32.36 0.80
C ASN A 198 -13.70 -31.94 -0.04
N SER A 199 -12.61 -31.46 0.57
CA SER A 199 -11.39 -30.93 -0.07
C SER A 199 -11.58 -29.63 -0.88
N GLU A 200 -12.73 -28.98 -0.79
CA GLU A 200 -12.98 -27.67 -1.38
C GLU A 200 -12.18 -26.62 -0.59
N LYS A 201 -11.49 -25.71 -1.33
CA LYS A 201 -10.73 -24.61 -0.72
C LYS A 201 -11.53 -23.32 -0.88
N LEU A 202 -11.73 -22.60 0.21
CA LEU A 202 -12.40 -21.31 0.25
C LEU A 202 -11.47 -20.26 0.85
N GLU A 203 -11.51 -19.05 0.32
CA GLU A 203 -10.96 -17.86 0.96
C GLU A 203 -12.11 -17.08 1.59
N ILE A 204 -12.04 -16.90 2.89
CA ILE A 204 -13.07 -16.20 3.67
C ILE A 204 -12.56 -14.79 3.96
N HIS A 205 -13.32 -13.85 3.49
CA HIS A 205 -13.04 -12.43 3.64
C HIS A 205 -13.92 -11.78 4.71
N ASN A 206 -15.08 -12.37 4.98
CA ASN A 206 -16.01 -11.86 5.96
C ASN A 206 -16.36 -12.99 6.94
N PRO A 207 -16.35 -12.75 8.27
CA PRO A 207 -16.76 -13.76 9.26
C PRO A 207 -18.14 -14.37 9.02
N SER A 208 -19.08 -13.63 8.40
CA SER A 208 -20.40 -14.14 8.06
C SER A 208 -20.41 -15.25 6.99
N GLU A 209 -19.32 -15.37 6.22
CA GLU A 209 -19.14 -16.40 5.19
C GLU A 209 -18.55 -17.70 5.75
N MET A 210 -18.24 -17.74 7.06
CA MET A 210 -17.63 -18.90 7.71
C MET A 210 -18.58 -20.10 7.61
N PRO A 211 -18.15 -21.22 7.01
CA PRO A 211 -18.96 -22.44 6.96
C PRO A 211 -19.10 -23.08 8.34
N ASP A 212 -20.11 -23.95 8.49
CA ASP A 212 -20.29 -24.71 9.71
C ASP A 212 -19.00 -25.44 10.12
N VAL A 213 -18.64 -25.37 11.39
CA VAL A 213 -17.41 -25.95 11.95
C VAL A 213 -17.24 -27.43 11.59
N VAL A 214 -18.36 -28.18 11.52
CA VAL A 214 -18.39 -29.61 11.16
C VAL A 214 -17.88 -29.86 9.72
N LYS A 215 -18.01 -28.86 8.84
CA LYS A 215 -17.60 -28.94 7.44
C LYS A 215 -16.15 -28.48 7.21
N ILE A 216 -15.46 -28.01 8.24
CA ILE A 216 -14.11 -27.49 8.17
C ILE A 216 -13.11 -28.59 8.51
N GLN A 217 -12.16 -28.85 7.59
CA GLN A 217 -11.04 -29.74 7.82
C GLN A 217 -9.84 -28.98 8.42
N SER A 218 -9.53 -27.80 7.87
CA SER A 218 -8.46 -26.95 8.38
C SER A 218 -8.72 -25.49 8.06
N ILE A 219 -8.19 -24.60 8.92
CA ILE A 219 -8.20 -23.15 8.75
C ILE A 219 -6.74 -22.70 8.72
N SER A 220 -6.38 -21.88 7.75
CA SER A 220 -5.05 -21.27 7.65
C SER A 220 -5.19 -19.75 7.68
N GLU A 221 -4.32 -19.11 8.44
CA GLU A 221 -4.22 -17.64 8.53
C GLU A 221 -2.90 -17.14 7.91
N PRO A 222 -2.80 -15.89 7.45
CA PRO A 222 -1.57 -15.33 6.93
C PRO A 222 -0.54 -15.17 8.06
N ILE A 223 0.70 -15.55 7.77
CA ILE A 223 1.84 -15.36 8.66
C ILE A 223 2.78 -14.35 8.03
N ILE A 224 3.24 -13.39 8.82
CA ILE A 224 4.26 -12.42 8.43
C ILE A 224 5.62 -12.80 9.01
N GLU A 225 6.68 -12.48 8.29
CA GLU A 225 8.05 -12.54 8.79
C GLU A 225 8.49 -11.13 9.18
N ALA A 226 8.68 -10.91 10.48
CA ALA A 226 9.09 -9.63 11.03
C ALA A 226 10.56 -9.64 11.40
N THR A 227 11.31 -8.62 10.98
CA THR A 227 12.69 -8.40 11.42
C THR A 227 12.75 -7.15 12.29
N ILE A 228 13.09 -7.32 13.56
CA ILE A 228 13.17 -6.24 14.55
C ILE A 228 14.63 -5.98 14.90
N LEU A 229 15.10 -4.75 14.69
CA LEU A 229 16.41 -4.29 15.10
C LEU A 229 16.28 -3.39 16.31
N LEU A 230 16.83 -3.79 17.46
CA LEU A 230 16.64 -3.12 18.74
C LEU A 230 17.94 -3.11 19.57
N PRO A 231 18.08 -2.16 20.52
CA PRO A 231 19.13 -2.21 21.52
C PRO A 231 18.98 -3.47 22.40
N ASP A 232 20.12 -4.03 22.84
CA ASP A 232 20.13 -5.28 23.61
C ASP A 232 19.32 -5.24 24.91
N ASP A 233 19.28 -4.07 25.57
CA ASP A 233 18.51 -3.83 26.79
C ASP A 233 17.00 -4.12 26.64
N TYR A 234 16.47 -3.99 25.43
CA TYR A 234 15.05 -4.20 25.13
C TYR A 234 14.74 -5.61 24.58
N LEU A 235 15.76 -6.45 24.38
CA LEU A 235 15.57 -7.76 23.78
C LEU A 235 14.60 -8.63 24.60
N GLY A 236 14.80 -8.71 25.92
CA GLY A 236 13.95 -9.50 26.79
C GLY A 236 12.47 -9.09 26.76
N PRO A 237 12.15 -7.80 27.02
CA PRO A 237 10.77 -7.29 26.93
C PRO A 237 10.11 -7.52 25.57
N VAL A 238 10.83 -7.27 24.46
CA VAL A 238 10.31 -7.46 23.11
C VAL A 238 10.06 -8.93 22.81
N MET A 239 10.99 -9.82 23.19
CA MET A 239 10.81 -11.27 23.01
C MET A 239 9.61 -11.79 23.79
N LYS A 240 9.42 -11.32 25.02
CA LYS A 240 8.24 -11.67 25.82
C LYS A 240 6.96 -11.22 25.13
N LEU A 241 6.88 -9.96 24.69
CA LEU A 241 5.72 -9.44 23.96
C LEU A 241 5.40 -10.28 22.72
N CYS A 242 6.42 -10.62 21.92
CA CYS A 242 6.24 -11.43 20.73
C CYS A 242 5.73 -12.86 21.07
N THR A 243 6.26 -13.47 22.14
CA THR A 243 5.82 -14.80 22.58
C THR A 243 4.39 -14.77 23.10
N ASP A 244 4.03 -13.76 23.89
CA ASP A 244 2.67 -13.59 24.42
C ASP A 244 1.64 -13.41 23.27
N ARG A 245 2.09 -12.90 22.10
CA ARG A 245 1.30 -12.71 20.88
C ARG A 245 1.52 -13.81 19.83
N ARG A 246 1.89 -15.04 20.25
CA ARG A 246 2.08 -16.23 19.38
C ARG A 246 3.23 -16.12 18.36
N GLY A 247 4.13 -15.15 18.54
CA GLY A 247 5.31 -15.01 17.69
C GLY A 247 6.30 -16.15 17.89
N ILE A 248 6.83 -16.68 16.79
CA ILE A 248 7.83 -17.76 16.81
C ILE A 248 9.16 -17.17 16.39
N GLN A 249 10.16 -17.21 17.29
CA GLN A 249 11.51 -16.79 16.97
C GLN A 249 12.14 -17.73 15.93
N LYS A 250 12.58 -17.16 14.81
CA LYS A 250 13.29 -17.87 13.74
C LYS A 250 14.80 -17.76 13.89
N ASN A 251 15.27 -16.55 14.13
CA ASN A 251 16.69 -16.25 14.23
C ASN A 251 16.94 -15.05 15.16
N LEU A 252 18.13 -15.03 15.77
CA LEU A 252 18.65 -13.92 16.55
C LEU A 252 20.10 -13.71 16.15
N THR A 253 20.43 -12.52 15.66
CA THR A 253 21.79 -12.12 15.30
C THR A 253 22.09 -10.75 15.87
N TYR A 254 23.37 -10.40 15.94
CA TYR A 254 23.80 -9.09 16.41
C TYR A 254 24.44 -8.30 15.29
N VAL A 255 24.03 -7.06 15.14
CA VAL A 255 24.59 -6.11 14.20
C VAL A 255 25.18 -4.95 15.00
N GLY A 256 26.49 -4.99 15.23
CA GLY A 256 27.16 -4.07 16.14
C GLY A 256 26.65 -4.24 17.59
N LYS A 257 26.09 -3.19 18.19
CA LYS A 257 25.51 -3.17 19.53
C LYS A 257 23.98 -3.39 19.56
N ARG A 258 23.39 -3.83 18.46
CA ARG A 258 21.95 -4.05 18.36
C ARG A 258 21.64 -5.51 18.08
N ALA A 259 20.63 -6.02 18.76
CA ALA A 259 20.05 -7.32 18.45
C ALA A 259 19.12 -7.21 17.23
N MET A 260 19.22 -8.13 16.31
CA MET A 260 18.32 -8.30 15.17
C MET A 260 17.59 -9.63 15.35
N VAL A 261 16.29 -9.54 15.59
CA VAL A 261 15.41 -10.71 15.81
C VAL A 261 14.54 -10.89 14.59
N CYS A 262 14.52 -12.09 14.04
CA CYS A 262 13.60 -12.50 13.00
C CYS A 262 12.52 -13.40 13.60
N LEU A 263 11.27 -13.06 13.39
CA LEU A 263 10.10 -13.70 13.97
C LEU A 263 9.10 -14.07 12.87
N LEU A 264 8.44 -15.21 13.03
CA LEU A 264 7.18 -15.50 12.35
C LEU A 264 6.05 -15.07 13.28
N TYR A 265 5.13 -14.30 12.77
CA TYR A 265 4.08 -13.69 13.55
C TYR A 265 2.76 -13.70 12.79
N THR A 266 1.65 -13.93 13.49
CA THR A 266 0.30 -13.79 12.91
C THR A 266 -0.16 -12.35 13.01
N SER A 267 -1.04 -11.89 12.11
CA SER A 267 -1.57 -10.53 12.16
C SER A 267 -2.36 -10.29 13.45
N ASP A 268 -2.14 -9.15 14.11
CA ASP A 268 -2.89 -8.75 15.33
C ASP A 268 -4.41 -8.74 15.12
N ALA A 269 -4.86 -8.46 13.89
CA ALA A 269 -6.27 -8.50 13.55
C ALA A 269 -6.90 -9.89 13.72
N ALA A 270 -6.12 -10.96 13.65
CA ALA A 270 -6.61 -12.31 13.90
C ALA A 270 -6.93 -12.55 15.38
N ASP A 271 -6.32 -11.81 16.30
CA ASP A 271 -6.50 -11.99 17.74
C ASP A 271 -7.70 -11.17 18.28
N GLU A 272 -8.06 -10.07 17.63
CA GLU A 272 -9.12 -9.15 18.12
C GLU A 272 -10.47 -9.37 17.44
N GLY A 273 -10.51 -9.92 16.21
CA GLY A 273 -11.71 -9.94 15.36
C GLY A 273 -12.71 -11.08 15.62
N LEU A 274 -12.29 -12.15 16.22
CA LEU A 274 -13.14 -13.32 16.45
C LEU A 274 -13.28 -13.59 17.94
N GLY A 275 -14.12 -12.90 18.65
CA GLY A 275 -14.58 -13.28 19.99
C GLY A 275 -15.29 -14.65 20.03
N VAL A 276 -14.87 -15.57 19.18
CA VAL A 276 -15.27 -16.97 19.15
C VAL A 276 -14.13 -17.72 19.85
N ASP A 277 -14.34 -17.95 21.13
CA ASP A 277 -13.61 -18.98 21.88
C ASP A 277 -13.93 -20.34 21.23
N LEU A 278 -13.21 -20.65 20.16
CA LEU A 278 -13.17 -21.98 19.55
C LEU A 278 -12.37 -22.87 20.48
N GLY A 279 -12.98 -23.20 21.64
CA GLY A 279 -12.45 -24.04 22.71
C GLY A 279 -11.21 -24.85 22.34
N GLY A 280 -10.03 -24.34 22.68
CA GLY A 280 -8.83 -25.06 22.98
C GLY A 280 -8.37 -26.17 22.06
N ARG A 281 -8.29 -25.98 20.74
CA ARG A 281 -7.46 -26.82 19.87
C ARG A 281 -6.41 -25.98 19.17
N ARG A 282 -5.22 -25.95 19.76
CA ARG A 282 -3.99 -25.59 19.07
C ARG A 282 -3.76 -26.60 17.95
N ILE A 283 -3.67 -26.13 16.73
CA ILE A 283 -3.08 -26.88 15.63
C ILE A 283 -1.75 -26.21 15.30
#